data_caed4f39d8ab647269f96e39b3be5e70
#
_entry.id   caed4f39d8ab647269f96e39b3be5e70
#
_cell.length_a   1.000
_cell.length_b   1.000
_cell.length_c   1.000
_cell.angle_alpha   90.00
_cell.angle_beta   90.00
_cell.angle_gamma   90.00
#
_symmetry.space_group_name_H-M   'P 1'
#
loop_
_entity.id
_entity.type
_entity.pdbx_description
1 polymer ?
#
loop_
_entity_poly.entity_id
_entity_poly.type
_entity_poly.pdbx_seq_one_letter_code
_entity_poly.pdbx_strand_id
1 'polypeptide(L)'
;QTVTNTTIYKRDVAVEISKTINSIDTNKIDADIANKEQQFSSKLISDLNEELVVLNQEITFLIQQQKFSQFREKHGGVRGVYLNGYHMTNNSKLEIINNILDNTNVNSLVIDVKTDNGHILFDTVNELAVEMSNIRSKYNSETLNALKDKNDLYLIGRVVVFQDPLFAKNYPNEAVFDS
;
A
#
# COMPACT_ATOMS: atom_id res chain seq x y z
N GLN A 1 -35.02 58.41 -47.47
CA GLN A 1 -34.18 57.22 -47.89
C GLN A 1 -33.27 56.70 -46.78
N THR A 2 -32.81 57.53 -45.82
CA THR A 2 -31.85 57.10 -44.78
C THR A 2 -32.47 56.21 -43.68
N VAL A 3 -33.79 56.40 -43.36
CA VAL A 3 -34.50 55.64 -42.33
C VAL A 3 -34.76 54.16 -42.76
N THR A 4 -35.03 53.95 -44.07
CA THR A 4 -35.29 52.62 -44.62
C THR A 4 -34.05 51.71 -44.59
N ASN A 5 -32.87 52.26 -44.89
CA ASN A 5 -31.64 51.48 -44.90
C ASN A 5 -31.20 51.01 -43.48
N THR A 6 -31.42 51.88 -42.46
CA THR A 6 -31.07 51.52 -41.08
C THR A 6 -32.02 50.41 -40.52
N THR A 7 -33.27 50.42 -40.95
CA THR A 7 -34.27 49.39 -40.54
C THR A 7 -33.96 48.04 -41.19
N ILE A 8 -33.57 48.01 -42.47
CA ILE A 8 -33.15 46.84 -43.19
C ILE A 8 -31.89 46.22 -42.55
N TYR A 9 -30.85 47.02 -42.28
CA TYR A 9 -29.63 46.58 -41.62
C TYR A 9 -29.87 45.95 -40.23
N LYS A 10 -30.72 46.57 -39.39
CA LYS A 10 -31.09 46.02 -38.09
C LYS A 10 -31.79 44.67 -38.21
N ARG A 11 -32.66 44.51 -39.23
CA ARG A 11 -33.39 43.28 -39.47
C ARG A 11 -32.42 42.15 -39.93
N ASP A 12 -31.46 42.46 -40.76
CA ASP A 12 -30.49 41.50 -41.29
C ASP A 12 -29.55 41.02 -40.17
N VAL A 13 -29.09 41.91 -39.29
CA VAL A 13 -28.28 41.58 -38.10
C VAL A 13 -29.09 40.71 -37.15
N ALA A 14 -30.35 41.01 -36.91
CA ALA A 14 -31.20 40.21 -36.02
C ALA A 14 -31.43 38.79 -36.56
N VAL A 15 -31.58 38.64 -37.88
CA VAL A 15 -31.71 37.33 -38.54
C VAL A 15 -30.41 36.54 -38.42
N GLU A 16 -29.26 37.18 -38.58
CA GLU A 16 -27.95 36.51 -38.45
C GLU A 16 -27.65 36.07 -37.00
N ILE A 17 -27.97 36.93 -36.01
CA ILE A 17 -27.89 36.55 -34.60
C ILE A 17 -28.81 35.36 -34.29
N SER A 18 -30.06 35.36 -34.79
CA SER A 18 -30.98 34.25 -34.61
C SER A 18 -30.48 32.93 -35.18
N LYS A 19 -29.87 32.98 -36.37
CA LYS A 19 -29.23 31.80 -36.99
C LYS A 19 -28.10 31.30 -36.17
N THR A 20 -27.24 32.16 -35.66
CA THR A 20 -26.09 31.81 -34.80
C THR A 20 -26.56 31.15 -33.50
N ILE A 21 -27.57 31.75 -32.85
CA ILE A 21 -28.16 31.17 -31.61
C ILE A 21 -28.74 29.78 -31.87
N ASN A 22 -29.50 29.62 -33.00
CA ASN A 22 -30.12 28.33 -33.33
C ASN A 22 -29.09 27.28 -33.79
N SER A 23 -27.86 27.68 -34.14
CA SER A 23 -26.76 26.76 -34.47
C SER A 23 -26.00 26.25 -33.27
N ILE A 24 -26.21 26.79 -32.07
CA ILE A 24 -25.59 26.35 -30.83
C ILE A 24 -26.22 25.02 -30.39
N ASP A 25 -25.46 23.96 -30.46
CA ASP A 25 -25.87 22.65 -29.95
C ASP A 25 -25.70 22.59 -28.42
N THR A 26 -26.75 22.99 -27.72
CA THR A 26 -26.79 22.99 -26.25
C THR A 26 -26.62 21.57 -25.69
N ASN A 27 -27.14 20.55 -26.36
CA ASN A 27 -26.99 19.15 -25.91
C ASN A 27 -25.52 18.71 -25.94
N LYS A 28 -24.77 19.17 -26.94
CA LYS A 28 -23.32 18.89 -27.00
C LYS A 28 -22.56 19.62 -25.92
N ILE A 29 -22.91 20.87 -25.61
CA ILE A 29 -22.31 21.64 -24.52
C ILE A 29 -22.58 20.98 -23.18
N ASP A 30 -23.81 20.56 -22.93
CA ASP A 30 -24.18 19.89 -21.68
C ASP A 30 -23.46 18.55 -21.51
N ALA A 31 -23.33 17.78 -22.60
CA ALA A 31 -22.57 16.53 -22.61
C ALA A 31 -21.06 16.76 -22.34
N ASP A 32 -20.46 17.80 -22.92
CA ASP A 32 -19.06 18.15 -22.70
C ASP A 32 -18.80 18.62 -21.27
N ILE A 33 -19.73 19.38 -20.67
CA ILE A 33 -19.67 19.79 -19.26
C ILE A 33 -19.74 18.58 -18.37
N ALA A 34 -20.74 17.70 -18.54
CA ALA A 34 -20.90 16.51 -17.71
C ALA A 34 -19.67 15.58 -17.76
N ASN A 35 -19.08 15.42 -18.95
CA ASN A 35 -17.87 14.63 -19.13
C ASN A 35 -16.66 15.23 -18.38
N LYS A 36 -16.49 16.54 -18.47
CA LYS A 36 -15.41 17.24 -17.73
C LYS A 36 -15.59 17.17 -16.22
N GLU A 37 -16.82 17.32 -15.73
CA GLU A 37 -17.14 17.17 -14.30
C GLU A 37 -16.82 15.75 -13.79
N GLN A 38 -17.17 14.72 -14.57
CA GLN A 38 -16.88 13.34 -14.24
C GLN A 38 -15.36 13.08 -14.22
N GLN A 39 -14.62 13.57 -15.22
CA GLN A 39 -13.16 13.43 -15.26
C GLN A 39 -12.47 14.13 -14.09
N PHE A 40 -12.91 15.36 -13.76
CA PHE A 40 -12.41 16.11 -12.62
C PHE A 40 -12.66 15.38 -11.30
N SER A 41 -13.90 14.90 -11.09
CA SER A 41 -14.29 14.17 -9.89
C SER A 41 -13.51 12.86 -9.76
N SER A 42 -13.32 12.11 -10.83
CA SER A 42 -12.55 10.86 -10.84
C SER A 42 -11.08 11.10 -10.50
N LYS A 43 -10.48 12.17 -11.04
CA LYS A 43 -9.11 12.54 -10.72
C LYS A 43 -8.96 12.94 -9.26
N LEU A 44 -9.86 13.79 -8.75
CA LEU A 44 -9.83 14.23 -7.35
C LEU A 44 -9.94 13.04 -6.38
N ILE A 45 -10.83 12.07 -6.68
CA ILE A 45 -10.98 10.85 -5.86
C ILE A 45 -9.68 10.04 -5.88
N SER A 46 -9.04 9.90 -7.03
CA SER A 46 -7.75 9.20 -7.15
C SER A 46 -6.67 9.87 -6.29
N ASP A 47 -6.50 11.18 -6.43
CA ASP A 47 -5.50 11.97 -5.70
C ASP A 47 -5.72 11.86 -4.18
N LEU A 48 -6.98 11.98 -3.72
CA LEU A 48 -7.34 11.83 -2.30
C LEU A 48 -7.07 10.41 -1.76
N ASN A 49 -7.31 9.38 -2.56
CA ASN A 49 -7.01 8.01 -2.16
C ASN A 49 -5.51 7.77 -2.01
N GLU A 50 -4.68 8.34 -2.89
CA GLU A 50 -3.23 8.26 -2.78
C GLU A 50 -2.73 8.96 -1.51
N GLU A 51 -3.22 10.16 -1.21
CA GLU A 51 -2.90 10.88 0.04
C GLU A 51 -3.33 10.09 1.28
N LEU A 52 -4.51 9.46 1.24
CA LEU A 52 -5.02 8.65 2.34
C LEU A 52 -4.13 7.42 2.61
N VAL A 53 -3.63 6.77 1.56
CA VAL A 53 -2.68 5.64 1.69
C VAL A 53 -1.40 6.09 2.38
N VAL A 54 -0.81 7.20 1.96
CA VAL A 54 0.42 7.76 2.56
C VAL A 54 0.18 8.10 4.03
N LEU A 55 -0.91 8.79 4.35
CA LEU A 55 -1.25 9.18 5.72
C LEU A 55 -1.44 7.95 6.63
N ASN A 56 -2.11 6.90 6.14
CA ASN A 56 -2.28 5.66 6.89
C ASN A 56 -0.94 4.96 7.16
N GLN A 57 0.00 5.01 6.22
CA GLN A 57 1.36 4.47 6.41
C GLN A 57 2.12 5.25 7.48
N GLU A 58 2.06 6.59 7.48
CA GLU A 58 2.69 7.43 8.49
C GLU A 58 2.11 7.19 9.89
N ILE A 59 0.78 7.13 10.01
CA ILE A 59 0.11 6.82 11.28
C ILE A 59 0.55 5.44 11.79
N THR A 60 0.58 4.44 10.93
CA THR A 60 1.03 3.09 11.29
C THR A 60 2.47 3.11 11.80
N PHE A 61 3.37 3.83 11.14
CA PHE A 61 4.76 3.98 11.54
C PHE A 61 4.89 4.65 12.92
N LEU A 62 4.16 5.74 13.16
CA LEU A 62 4.17 6.44 14.45
C LEU A 62 3.64 5.56 15.59
N ILE A 63 2.58 4.79 15.34
CA ILE A 63 2.06 3.82 16.32
C ILE A 63 3.12 2.76 16.65
N GLN A 64 3.84 2.24 15.66
CA GLN A 64 4.90 1.25 15.89
C GLN A 64 6.07 1.85 16.67
N GLN A 65 6.48 3.07 16.37
CA GLN A 65 7.51 3.78 17.13
C GLN A 65 7.11 3.97 18.60
N GLN A 66 5.87 4.37 18.85
CA GLN A 66 5.35 4.53 20.21
C GLN A 66 5.35 3.21 20.97
N LYS A 67 4.84 2.13 20.38
CA LYS A 67 4.85 0.77 20.96
C LYS A 67 6.27 0.32 21.30
N PHE A 68 7.21 0.56 20.38
CA PHE A 68 8.63 0.22 20.61
C PHE A 68 9.24 1.00 21.76
N SER A 69 8.96 2.30 21.86
CA SER A 69 9.45 3.15 22.95
C SER A 69 8.88 2.71 24.30
N GLN A 70 7.58 2.45 24.37
CA GLN A 70 6.93 1.93 25.58
C GLN A 70 7.49 0.57 26.00
N PHE A 71 7.73 -0.32 25.04
CA PHE A 71 8.33 -1.63 25.31
C PHE A 71 9.75 -1.48 25.88
N ARG A 72 10.58 -0.62 25.27
CA ARG A 72 11.95 -0.34 25.75
C ARG A 72 11.97 0.23 27.16
N GLU A 73 11.06 1.15 27.45
CA GLU A 73 10.94 1.76 28.79
C GLU A 73 10.54 0.70 29.82
N LYS A 74 9.52 -0.10 29.52
CA LYS A 74 9.02 -1.16 30.41
C LYS A 74 10.09 -2.23 30.72
N HIS A 75 10.88 -2.63 29.73
CA HIS A 75 11.78 -3.78 29.82
C HIS A 75 13.27 -3.41 29.91
N GLY A 76 13.62 -2.13 29.97
CA GLY A 76 15.02 -1.67 30.03
C GLY A 76 15.82 -1.99 28.77
N GLY A 77 15.16 -2.19 27.62
CA GLY A 77 15.79 -2.47 26.33
C GLY A 77 15.23 -3.69 25.62
N VAL A 78 15.71 -3.93 24.39
CA VAL A 78 15.32 -5.07 23.54
C VAL A 78 16.46 -6.07 23.48
N ARG A 79 16.19 -7.32 23.83
CA ARG A 79 17.11 -8.46 23.80
C ARG A 79 16.48 -9.56 22.97
N GLY A 80 16.86 -9.64 21.69
CA GLY A 80 16.24 -10.50 20.70
C GLY A 80 17.00 -11.77 20.37
N VAL A 81 16.27 -12.82 20.03
CA VAL A 81 16.79 -14.02 19.38
C VAL A 81 16.25 -14.11 17.97
N TYR A 82 17.13 -14.40 17.02
CA TYR A 82 16.73 -14.61 15.62
C TYR A 82 16.25 -16.03 15.40
N LEU A 83 15.10 -16.12 14.72
CA LEU A 83 14.47 -17.38 14.33
C LEU A 83 14.24 -17.39 12.82
N ASN A 84 14.84 -18.34 12.14
CA ASN A 84 14.47 -18.57 10.74
C ASN A 84 13.14 -19.34 10.62
N GLY A 85 12.57 -19.38 9.40
CA GLY A 85 11.28 -20.02 9.16
C GLY A 85 11.17 -21.49 9.56
N TYR A 86 12.30 -22.22 9.62
CA TYR A 86 12.30 -23.63 10.01
C TYR A 86 12.18 -23.83 11.53
N HIS A 87 12.61 -22.87 12.33
CA HIS A 87 12.50 -22.95 13.78
C HIS A 87 11.03 -22.97 14.25
N MET A 88 10.17 -22.20 13.55
CA MET A 88 8.76 -22.07 13.93
C MET A 88 7.88 -23.24 13.53
N THR A 89 8.35 -24.11 12.62
CA THR A 89 7.60 -25.30 12.18
C THR A 89 8.07 -26.61 12.82
N ASN A 90 9.08 -26.53 13.70
CA ASN A 90 9.68 -27.71 14.35
C ASN A 90 9.44 -27.67 15.86
N ASN A 91 8.64 -28.62 16.38
CA ASN A 91 8.25 -28.69 17.79
C ASN A 91 9.45 -28.73 18.74
N SER A 92 10.51 -29.48 18.43
CA SER A 92 11.72 -29.54 19.28
C SER A 92 12.45 -28.19 19.34
N LYS A 93 12.39 -27.40 18.26
CA LYS A 93 12.94 -26.05 18.23
C LYS A 93 12.07 -25.06 18.99
N LEU A 94 10.76 -25.21 18.92
CA LEU A 94 9.82 -24.41 19.74
C LEU A 94 10.00 -24.66 21.23
N GLU A 95 10.27 -25.90 21.65
CA GLU A 95 10.61 -26.21 23.05
C GLU A 95 11.90 -25.51 23.51
N ILE A 96 12.94 -25.50 22.65
CA ILE A 96 14.19 -24.76 22.94
C ILE A 96 13.92 -23.26 23.06
N ILE A 97 13.11 -22.70 22.17
CA ILE A 97 12.73 -21.28 22.20
C ILE A 97 11.99 -20.96 23.49
N ASN A 98 10.99 -21.75 23.86
CA ASN A 98 10.26 -21.58 25.12
C ASN A 98 11.20 -21.65 26.33
N ASN A 99 12.13 -22.61 26.35
CA ASN A 99 13.12 -22.72 27.44
C ASN A 99 14.04 -21.49 27.51
N ILE A 100 14.46 -20.91 26.38
CA ILE A 100 15.24 -19.67 26.34
C ILE A 100 14.41 -18.51 26.90
N LEU A 101 13.16 -18.37 26.48
CA LEU A 101 12.26 -17.31 26.93
C LEU A 101 11.95 -17.40 28.44
N ASP A 102 11.78 -18.63 28.95
CA ASP A 102 11.44 -18.85 30.35
C ASP A 102 12.65 -18.71 31.30
N ASN A 103 13.88 -18.92 30.82
CA ASN A 103 15.08 -18.98 31.65
C ASN A 103 16.14 -17.87 31.37
N THR A 104 15.82 -16.93 30.48
CA THR A 104 16.74 -15.81 30.17
C THR A 104 16.02 -14.47 30.14
N ASN A 105 16.78 -13.40 29.98
CA ASN A 105 16.23 -12.05 29.82
C ASN A 105 15.85 -11.71 28.36
N VAL A 106 15.72 -12.71 27.48
CA VAL A 106 15.25 -12.50 26.10
C VAL A 106 13.78 -12.05 26.15
N ASN A 107 13.49 -10.96 25.46
CA ASN A 107 12.17 -10.34 25.43
C ASN A 107 11.72 -9.97 24.02
N SER A 108 12.44 -10.42 23.00
CA SER A 108 12.03 -10.20 21.60
C SER A 108 12.46 -11.35 20.71
N LEU A 109 11.67 -11.56 19.64
CA LEU A 109 11.97 -12.53 18.59
C LEU A 109 12.10 -11.79 17.26
N VAL A 110 13.22 -12.03 16.57
CA VAL A 110 13.43 -11.58 15.19
C VAL A 110 13.08 -12.73 14.27
N ILE A 111 12.05 -12.56 13.43
CA ILE A 111 11.53 -13.58 12.55
C ILE A 111 11.64 -13.16 11.08
N ASP A 112 11.95 -14.10 10.20
CA ASP A 112 11.97 -13.83 8.76
C ASP A 112 10.56 -13.64 8.23
N VAL A 113 10.30 -12.47 7.70
CA VAL A 113 9.06 -12.15 6.96
C VAL A 113 9.23 -12.50 5.50
N LYS A 114 10.37 -12.10 4.91
CA LYS A 114 10.78 -12.43 3.55
C LYS A 114 12.23 -12.92 3.55
N THR A 115 12.45 -14.07 2.93
CA THR A 115 13.77 -14.70 2.84
C THR A 115 14.63 -14.10 1.72
N ASP A 116 15.93 -14.44 1.71
CA ASP A 116 16.89 -14.16 0.65
C ASP A 116 16.55 -14.84 -0.69
N ASN A 117 15.76 -15.90 -0.67
CA ASN A 117 15.25 -16.55 -1.86
C ASN A 117 13.94 -15.94 -2.40
N GLY A 118 13.45 -14.84 -1.81
CA GLY A 118 12.23 -14.16 -2.22
C GLY A 118 10.93 -14.76 -1.68
N HIS A 119 10.99 -15.81 -0.83
CA HIS A 119 9.79 -16.39 -0.25
C HIS A 119 9.27 -15.56 0.92
N ILE A 120 7.95 -15.36 0.95
CA ILE A 120 7.20 -14.77 2.05
C ILE A 120 6.72 -15.90 2.96
N LEU A 121 7.02 -15.79 4.26
CA LEU A 121 6.83 -16.88 5.22
C LEU A 121 5.55 -16.81 6.04
N PHE A 122 4.66 -15.90 5.73
CA PHE A 122 3.34 -15.75 6.36
C PHE A 122 2.25 -15.57 5.30
N ASP A 123 1.01 -15.78 5.68
CA ASP A 123 -0.13 -15.57 4.80
C ASP A 123 -0.33 -14.07 4.53
N THR A 124 -0.46 -13.72 3.27
CA THR A 124 -0.65 -12.33 2.82
C THR A 124 -1.61 -12.29 1.63
N VAL A 125 -2.32 -11.18 1.53
CA VAL A 125 -3.18 -10.85 0.38
C VAL A 125 -2.49 -9.86 -0.58
N ASN A 126 -1.19 -9.60 -0.41
CA ASN A 126 -0.44 -8.73 -1.31
C ASN A 126 -0.49 -9.31 -2.73
N GLU A 127 -1.02 -8.53 -3.68
CA GLU A 127 -1.29 -8.98 -5.04
C GLU A 127 -0.02 -9.49 -5.75
N LEU A 128 1.08 -8.76 -5.63
CA LEU A 128 2.36 -9.16 -6.24
C LEU A 128 2.88 -10.48 -5.67
N ALA A 129 2.76 -10.69 -4.36
CA ALA A 129 3.18 -11.93 -3.72
C ALA A 129 2.32 -13.13 -4.15
N VAL A 130 1.03 -12.91 -4.36
CA VAL A 130 0.10 -13.93 -4.86
C VAL A 130 0.41 -14.25 -6.32
N GLU A 131 0.58 -13.25 -7.17
CA GLU A 131 0.92 -13.38 -8.59
C GLU A 131 2.22 -14.16 -8.79
N MET A 132 3.27 -13.82 -8.03
CA MET A 132 4.56 -14.50 -8.10
C MET A 132 4.56 -15.90 -7.49
N SER A 133 3.48 -16.32 -6.84
CA SER A 133 3.38 -17.61 -6.14
C SER A 133 4.54 -17.84 -5.14
N ASN A 134 5.04 -16.79 -4.52
CA ASN A 134 6.20 -16.84 -3.62
C ASN A 134 5.85 -17.02 -2.14
N ILE A 135 4.56 -17.16 -1.81
CA ILE A 135 4.09 -17.38 -0.46
C ILE A 135 4.43 -18.81 -0.03
N ARG A 136 5.15 -18.92 1.09
CA ARG A 136 5.55 -20.18 1.74
C ARG A 136 5.23 -20.08 3.22
N SER A 137 3.94 -19.95 3.55
CA SER A 137 3.50 -19.77 4.94
C SER A 137 4.17 -20.77 5.88
N LYS A 138 4.97 -20.26 6.82
CA LYS A 138 5.66 -20.99 7.87
C LYS A 138 5.19 -20.59 9.25
N TYR A 139 4.59 -19.43 9.37
CA TYR A 139 4.10 -18.90 10.62
C TYR A 139 2.60 -18.96 10.65
N ASN A 140 2.10 -19.65 11.69
CA ASN A 140 0.71 -19.52 12.08
C ASN A 140 0.59 -18.28 12.97
N SER A 141 -0.28 -17.34 12.60
CA SER A 141 -0.52 -16.10 13.36
C SER A 141 -1.02 -16.40 14.79
N GLU A 142 -1.78 -17.47 15.00
CA GLU A 142 -2.22 -17.89 16.33
C GLU A 142 -1.04 -18.30 17.21
N THR A 143 -0.09 -19.09 16.67
CA THR A 143 1.13 -19.51 17.40
C THR A 143 2.01 -18.31 17.74
N LEU A 144 2.19 -17.36 16.82
CA LEU A 144 2.96 -16.14 17.07
C LEU A 144 2.30 -15.26 18.13
N ASN A 145 0.99 -15.08 18.07
CA ASN A 145 0.25 -14.31 19.05
C ASN A 145 0.28 -14.98 20.44
N ALA A 146 0.11 -16.30 20.51
CA ALA A 146 0.20 -17.04 21.76
C ALA A 146 1.60 -16.91 22.42
N LEU A 147 2.67 -16.98 21.64
CA LEU A 147 4.05 -16.75 22.12
C LEU A 147 4.23 -15.33 22.65
N LYS A 148 3.75 -14.35 21.89
CA LYS A 148 3.82 -12.93 22.24
C LYS A 148 3.08 -12.64 23.53
N ASP A 149 1.83 -13.10 23.63
CA ASP A 149 0.95 -12.80 24.76
C ASP A 149 1.42 -13.49 26.04
N LYS A 150 1.89 -14.75 25.93
CA LYS A 150 2.44 -15.51 27.06
C LYS A 150 3.66 -14.84 27.69
N ASN A 151 4.55 -14.26 26.86
CA ASN A 151 5.87 -13.82 27.28
C ASN A 151 6.04 -12.29 27.22
N ASP A 152 4.99 -11.53 26.87
CA ASP A 152 5.07 -10.09 26.62
C ASP A 152 6.23 -9.74 25.66
N LEU A 153 6.31 -10.47 24.54
CA LEU A 153 7.40 -10.39 23.60
C LEU A 153 7.21 -9.27 22.58
N TYR A 154 8.30 -8.64 22.19
CA TYR A 154 8.35 -7.77 21.04
C TYR A 154 8.74 -8.57 19.80
N LEU A 155 7.86 -8.60 18.78
CA LEU A 155 8.13 -9.27 17.50
C LEU A 155 8.75 -8.30 16.50
N ILE A 156 9.86 -8.70 15.90
CA ILE A 156 10.61 -7.94 14.91
C ILE A 156 10.62 -8.73 13.61
N GLY A 157 10.00 -8.18 12.57
CA GLY A 157 10.03 -8.78 11.22
C GLY A 157 11.33 -8.44 10.49
N ARG A 158 12.05 -9.46 10.00
CA ARG A 158 13.20 -9.29 9.13
C ARG A 158 12.78 -9.49 7.67
N VAL A 159 13.10 -8.50 6.83
CA VAL A 159 12.84 -8.53 5.38
C VAL A 159 14.17 -8.41 4.64
N VAL A 160 14.46 -9.36 3.74
CA VAL A 160 15.60 -9.24 2.83
C VAL A 160 15.16 -8.43 1.62
N VAL A 161 15.71 -7.23 1.45
CA VAL A 161 15.22 -6.24 0.49
C VAL A 161 15.86 -6.42 -0.90
N PHE A 162 17.19 -6.51 -0.97
CA PHE A 162 17.92 -6.44 -2.23
C PHE A 162 18.28 -7.79 -2.85
N GLN A 163 18.03 -8.90 -2.18
CA GLN A 163 18.21 -10.23 -2.70
C GLN A 163 16.85 -10.90 -2.89
N ASP A 164 16.45 -11.06 -4.15
CA ASP A 164 15.17 -11.66 -4.52
C ASP A 164 15.25 -12.33 -5.90
N PRO A 165 15.80 -13.53 -5.99
CA PRO A 165 15.92 -14.26 -7.26
C PRO A 165 14.56 -14.63 -7.85
N LEU A 166 13.49 -14.74 -7.04
CA LEU A 166 12.15 -14.97 -7.55
C LEU A 166 11.60 -13.73 -8.25
N PHE A 167 11.78 -12.55 -7.64
CA PHE A 167 11.39 -11.29 -8.27
C PHE A 167 12.18 -11.06 -9.55
N ALA A 168 13.50 -11.22 -9.52
CA ALA A 168 14.36 -11.06 -10.69
C ALA A 168 13.98 -11.99 -11.86
N LYS A 169 13.54 -13.21 -11.56
CA LYS A 169 13.06 -14.17 -12.57
C LYS A 169 11.73 -13.75 -13.21
N ASN A 170 10.79 -13.22 -12.43
CA ASN A 170 9.47 -12.82 -12.91
C ASN A 170 9.49 -11.42 -13.57
N TYR A 171 10.36 -10.54 -13.12
CA TYR A 171 10.50 -9.16 -13.59
C TYR A 171 11.97 -8.86 -13.96
N PRO A 172 12.49 -9.49 -15.03
CA PRO A 172 13.91 -9.35 -15.38
C PRO A 172 14.31 -7.92 -15.75
N ASN A 173 13.39 -7.10 -16.24
CA ASN A 173 13.66 -5.71 -16.58
C ASN A 173 13.84 -4.79 -15.34
N GLU A 174 13.40 -5.25 -14.18
CA GLU A 174 13.52 -4.54 -12.89
C GLU A 174 14.71 -5.07 -12.05
N ALA A 175 15.38 -6.11 -12.54
CA ALA A 175 16.49 -6.72 -11.82
C ALA A 175 17.81 -6.04 -12.12
N VAL A 176 18.71 -6.04 -11.12
CA VAL A 176 20.11 -5.61 -11.30
C VAL A 176 20.91 -6.82 -11.81
N PHE A 177 21.58 -6.65 -12.92
CA PHE A 177 22.46 -7.68 -13.51
C PHE A 177 23.92 -7.29 -13.33
N ASP A 178 24.78 -8.29 -13.09
CA ASP A 178 26.21 -8.12 -13.25
C ASP A 178 26.53 -7.92 -14.74
N SER A 179 27.35 -6.92 -15.04
CA SER A 179 27.82 -6.60 -16.40
C SER A 179 28.95 -7.50 -16.83
#